data_b36dc9ecdcf481dc84b69dee9823a674
#
_entry.id   b36dc9ecdcf481dc84b69dee9823a674
#
_cell.length_a   1.000
_cell.length_b   1.000
_cell.length_c   1.000
_cell.angle_alpha   90.00
_cell.angle_beta   90.00
_cell.angle_gamma   90.00
#
_symmetry.space_group_name_H-M   'P 1'
#
loop_
_entity.id
_entity.type
_entity.pdbx_description
1 polymer ?
#
loop_
_entity_poly.entity_id
_entity_poly.type
_entity_poly.pdbx_seq_one_letter_code
_entity_poly.pdbx_strand_id
1 'polypeptide(L)'
;MDPRKATASVSYNGKRIDTKLAEYLQSFSYTDVASGESDSLSLNINDRDRKWIKSWFPSKGDTMAATIIMKNWSKEGDTQKLSCGSFVIDDFSFSGTPVKLKLEALALPADSSFKETQRTKTYEKTTLENIGQEVAKRAGIKLYYEAPRIPIEKVEQSEKNDCSFYNELVKLYGFAMKIYKNKIVVFNEATYEKKKSVATLTEQNIEPNWSWNTKLCRTYTGAKYEYTNNDKNQTIKVEVGGGNRILKVTDAASNASEAERITLAKINEANKGDTTMSVTMTRANRKIIATSCV
;
A
#
# COMPACT_ATOMS: atom_id res chain seq x y z
N MET A 1 18.05 -28.51 -21.25
CA MET A 1 17.70 -27.65 -20.11
C MET A 1 16.46 -26.85 -20.49
N ASP A 2 15.35 -27.05 -19.78
CA ASP A 2 14.13 -26.32 -20.08
C ASP A 2 14.27 -24.84 -19.70
N PRO A 3 13.78 -23.91 -20.55
CA PRO A 3 13.91 -22.47 -20.28
C PRO A 3 13.13 -22.05 -19.05
N ARG A 4 13.59 -20.97 -18.42
CA ARG A 4 12.84 -20.30 -17.36
C ARG A 4 11.52 -19.78 -17.91
N LYS A 5 10.44 -19.96 -17.16
CA LYS A 5 9.10 -19.52 -17.57
C LYS A 5 8.35 -18.91 -16.39
N ALA A 6 7.84 -17.71 -16.59
CA ALA A 6 6.90 -17.08 -15.66
C ALA A 6 5.48 -17.11 -16.29
N THR A 7 4.49 -17.47 -15.49
CA THR A 7 3.07 -17.50 -15.87
C THR A 7 2.23 -16.95 -14.75
N ALA A 8 1.08 -16.37 -15.07
CA ALA A 8 0.09 -15.94 -14.09
C ALA A 8 -1.04 -16.99 -14.00
N SER A 9 -1.37 -17.37 -12.78
CA SER A 9 -2.60 -18.09 -12.47
C SER A 9 -3.60 -17.08 -11.93
N VAL A 10 -4.74 -16.96 -12.58
CA VAL A 10 -5.78 -15.96 -12.28
C VAL A 10 -7.10 -16.66 -12.04
N SER A 11 -7.79 -16.27 -10.99
CA SER A 11 -9.19 -16.61 -10.77
C SER A 11 -10.06 -15.35 -10.84
N TYR A 12 -11.25 -15.50 -11.38
CA TYR A 12 -12.26 -14.46 -11.55
C TYR A 12 -13.55 -14.93 -10.88
N ASN A 13 -14.06 -14.16 -9.92
CA ASN A 13 -15.21 -14.53 -9.08
C ASN A 13 -15.11 -15.98 -8.55
N GLY A 14 -13.90 -16.33 -8.03
CA GLY A 14 -13.61 -17.66 -7.47
C GLY A 14 -13.37 -18.77 -8.50
N LYS A 15 -13.57 -18.54 -9.80
CA LYS A 15 -13.34 -19.53 -10.85
C LYS A 15 -12.00 -19.30 -11.54
N ARG A 16 -11.20 -20.36 -11.67
CA ARG A 16 -9.93 -20.29 -12.43
C ARG A 16 -10.19 -20.05 -13.91
N ILE A 17 -9.49 -19.06 -14.46
CA ILE A 17 -9.59 -18.67 -15.87
C ILE A 17 -8.26 -18.80 -16.63
N ASP A 18 -7.23 -19.39 -16.03
CA ASP A 18 -5.85 -19.44 -16.53
C ASP A 18 -5.78 -19.89 -17.99
N THR A 19 -6.45 -21.01 -18.34
CA THR A 19 -6.39 -21.58 -19.69
C THR A 19 -7.03 -20.66 -20.72
N LYS A 20 -8.19 -20.07 -20.36
CA LYS A 20 -8.90 -19.14 -21.24
C LYS A 20 -8.16 -17.80 -21.35
N LEU A 21 -7.56 -17.34 -20.26
CA LEU A 21 -6.81 -16.08 -20.20
C LEU A 21 -5.50 -16.17 -20.98
N ALA A 22 -4.78 -17.30 -20.89
CA ALA A 22 -3.47 -17.48 -21.53
C ALA A 22 -3.47 -17.26 -23.04
N GLU A 23 -4.58 -17.51 -23.71
CA GLU A 23 -4.72 -17.30 -25.16
C GLU A 23 -4.81 -15.83 -25.55
N TYR A 24 -5.24 -14.97 -24.65
CA TYR A 24 -5.55 -13.56 -24.88
C TYR A 24 -4.65 -12.62 -24.12
N LEU A 25 -3.98 -13.07 -23.05
CA LEU A 25 -3.15 -12.25 -22.17
C LEU A 25 -1.89 -11.77 -22.90
N GLN A 26 -1.74 -10.45 -23.01
CA GLN A 26 -0.55 -9.82 -23.56
C GLN A 26 0.46 -9.45 -22.47
N SER A 27 -0.03 -8.87 -21.38
CA SER A 27 0.80 -8.56 -20.22
C SER A 27 0.02 -8.67 -18.91
N PHE A 28 0.76 -8.98 -17.88
CA PHE A 28 0.31 -9.06 -16.49
C PHE A 28 1.28 -8.27 -15.63
N SER A 29 0.76 -7.34 -14.84
CA SER A 29 1.56 -6.57 -13.89
C SER A 29 0.93 -6.62 -12.51
N TYR A 30 1.75 -6.86 -11.49
CA TYR A 30 1.39 -6.79 -10.08
C TYR A 30 2.27 -5.76 -9.41
N THR A 31 1.66 -4.78 -8.76
CA THR A 31 2.35 -3.75 -7.98
C THR A 31 2.08 -3.99 -6.50
N ASP A 32 3.15 -4.21 -5.74
CA ASP A 32 3.14 -4.37 -4.29
C ASP A 32 3.72 -3.09 -3.67
N VAL A 33 2.87 -2.27 -3.06
CA VAL A 33 3.26 -1.00 -2.45
C VAL A 33 3.54 -1.16 -0.97
N ALA A 34 4.50 -0.41 -0.44
CA ALA A 34 4.85 -0.48 0.98
C ALA A 34 3.74 0.08 1.87
N SER A 35 3.21 1.26 1.53
CA SER A 35 2.19 1.95 2.32
C SER A 35 1.52 3.07 1.52
N GLY A 36 0.38 3.54 2.01
CA GLY A 36 -0.32 4.71 1.50
C GLY A 36 -1.25 4.46 0.33
N GLU A 37 -1.01 3.42 -0.47
CA GLU A 37 -1.83 3.02 -1.61
C GLU A 37 -2.23 1.54 -1.49
N SER A 38 -3.14 1.09 -2.33
CA SER A 38 -3.50 -0.33 -2.44
C SER A 38 -2.60 -1.03 -3.43
N ASP A 39 -2.26 -2.29 -3.17
CA ASP A 39 -1.67 -3.14 -4.19
C ASP A 39 -2.58 -3.19 -5.42
N SER A 40 -1.98 -3.30 -6.60
CA SER A 40 -2.74 -3.31 -7.84
C SER A 40 -2.35 -4.45 -8.77
N LEU A 41 -3.32 -4.83 -9.59
CA LEU A 41 -3.18 -5.82 -10.64
C LEU A 41 -3.63 -5.20 -11.96
N SER A 42 -2.78 -5.25 -12.99
CA SER A 42 -3.12 -4.79 -14.33
C SER A 42 -2.97 -5.92 -15.35
N LEU A 43 -3.98 -6.11 -16.18
CA LEU A 43 -3.97 -7.07 -17.28
C LEU A 43 -4.23 -6.35 -18.59
N ASN A 44 -3.40 -6.63 -19.61
CA ASN A 44 -3.69 -6.27 -20.98
C ASN A 44 -4.05 -7.53 -21.75
N ILE A 45 -5.20 -7.53 -22.38
CA ILE A 45 -5.82 -8.68 -23.04
C ILE A 45 -6.10 -8.31 -24.50
N ASN A 46 -5.68 -9.15 -25.44
CA ASN A 46 -6.04 -9.03 -26.83
C ASN A 46 -7.37 -9.76 -27.09
N ASP A 47 -8.45 -9.02 -27.19
CA ASP A 47 -9.79 -9.58 -27.39
C ASP A 47 -10.10 -9.79 -28.88
N ARG A 48 -9.19 -10.47 -29.60
CA ARG A 48 -9.32 -10.74 -31.04
C ARG A 48 -10.64 -11.42 -31.42
N ASP A 49 -11.18 -12.27 -30.55
CA ASP A 49 -12.44 -13.00 -30.78
C ASP A 49 -13.66 -12.24 -30.25
N ARG A 50 -13.45 -11.04 -29.69
CA ARG A 50 -14.50 -10.18 -29.09
C ARG A 50 -15.33 -10.86 -28.00
N LYS A 51 -14.73 -11.80 -27.26
CA LYS A 51 -15.40 -12.49 -26.16
C LYS A 51 -15.52 -11.60 -24.92
N TRP A 52 -14.47 -10.87 -24.62
CA TRP A 52 -14.42 -9.97 -23.47
C TRP A 52 -15.33 -8.75 -23.62
N ILE A 53 -15.48 -8.23 -24.83
CA ILE A 53 -16.42 -7.12 -25.08
C ILE A 53 -17.89 -7.60 -25.23
N LYS A 54 -18.13 -8.91 -25.21
CA LYS A 54 -19.47 -9.51 -25.33
C LYS A 54 -19.78 -10.41 -24.13
N SER A 55 -19.65 -11.72 -24.31
CA SER A 55 -20.12 -12.75 -23.35
C SER A 55 -19.29 -12.84 -22.06
N TRP A 56 -18.05 -12.35 -22.07
CA TRP A 56 -17.15 -12.31 -20.91
C TRP A 56 -16.93 -10.89 -20.41
N PHE A 57 -17.91 -10.01 -20.62
CA PHE A 57 -17.80 -8.60 -20.23
C PHE A 57 -17.56 -8.47 -18.73
N PRO A 58 -16.46 -7.80 -18.29
CA PRO A 58 -16.18 -7.65 -16.87
C PRO A 58 -17.12 -6.63 -16.22
N SER A 59 -17.31 -6.74 -14.93
CA SER A 59 -18.08 -5.79 -14.15
C SER A 59 -17.20 -5.15 -13.05
N LYS A 60 -17.40 -3.87 -12.81
CA LYS A 60 -16.80 -3.20 -11.65
C LYS A 60 -17.29 -3.85 -10.37
N GLY A 61 -16.40 -4.06 -9.42
CA GLY A 61 -16.70 -4.79 -8.19
C GLY A 61 -16.51 -6.30 -8.27
N ASP A 62 -16.31 -6.89 -9.46
CA ASP A 62 -15.95 -8.30 -9.57
C ASP A 62 -14.60 -8.58 -8.90
N THR A 63 -14.45 -9.80 -8.38
CA THR A 63 -13.25 -10.17 -7.64
C THR A 63 -12.26 -10.96 -8.49
N MET A 64 -10.98 -10.68 -8.29
CA MET A 64 -9.88 -11.41 -8.91
C MET A 64 -8.88 -11.86 -7.85
N ALA A 65 -8.26 -13.03 -8.05
CA ALA A 65 -7.09 -13.42 -7.30
C ALA A 65 -6.00 -13.89 -8.24
N ALA A 66 -4.75 -13.58 -7.92
CA ALA A 66 -3.64 -13.87 -8.80
C ALA A 66 -2.45 -14.50 -8.07
N THR A 67 -1.73 -15.36 -8.79
CA THR A 67 -0.47 -15.96 -8.34
C THR A 67 0.50 -16.00 -9.51
N ILE A 68 1.70 -15.47 -9.32
CA ILE A 68 2.79 -15.61 -10.28
C ILE A 68 3.48 -16.96 -10.03
N ILE A 69 3.60 -17.77 -11.08
CA ILE A 69 4.24 -19.09 -11.05
C ILE A 69 5.50 -19.00 -11.89
N MET A 70 6.64 -19.27 -11.28
CA MET A 70 7.96 -19.24 -11.89
C MET A 70 8.53 -20.65 -11.92
N LYS A 71 8.69 -21.22 -13.13
CA LYS A 71 9.26 -22.56 -13.36
C LYS A 71 10.71 -22.47 -13.79
N ASN A 72 11.53 -23.42 -13.37
CA ASN A 72 12.98 -23.49 -13.61
C ASN A 72 13.70 -22.19 -13.21
N TRP A 73 13.23 -21.51 -12.16
CA TRP A 73 13.63 -20.15 -11.84
C TRP A 73 15.03 -20.07 -11.23
N SER A 74 15.30 -20.84 -10.21
CA SER A 74 16.62 -20.91 -9.54
C SER A 74 17.44 -22.09 -10.02
N LYS A 75 16.81 -23.22 -10.28
CA LYS A 75 17.41 -24.46 -10.81
C LYS A 75 16.40 -25.20 -11.67
N GLU A 76 16.90 -26.13 -12.48
CA GLU A 76 16.04 -27.00 -13.29
C GLU A 76 15.05 -27.79 -12.42
N GLY A 77 13.81 -27.86 -12.84
CA GLY A 77 12.71 -28.56 -12.15
C GLY A 77 12.11 -27.80 -10.98
N ASP A 78 12.65 -26.64 -10.54
CA ASP A 78 12.05 -25.89 -9.46
C ASP A 78 10.77 -25.15 -9.91
N THR A 79 9.86 -24.99 -8.98
CA THR A 79 8.67 -24.18 -9.17
C THR A 79 8.48 -23.27 -7.96
N GLN A 80 8.54 -21.98 -8.19
CA GLN A 80 8.31 -20.96 -7.17
C GLN A 80 6.97 -20.26 -7.43
N LYS A 81 6.29 -19.86 -6.35
CA LYS A 81 5.00 -19.17 -6.42
C LYS A 81 5.06 -17.90 -5.59
N LEU A 82 4.52 -16.81 -6.15
CA LEU A 82 4.26 -15.56 -5.45
C LEU A 82 2.75 -15.31 -5.50
N SER A 83 2.07 -15.42 -4.35
CA SER A 83 0.65 -15.08 -4.24
C SER A 83 0.51 -13.56 -4.19
N CYS A 84 -0.11 -12.98 -5.20
CA CYS A 84 -0.35 -11.54 -5.27
C CYS A 84 -1.51 -11.11 -4.35
N GLY A 85 -2.44 -12.01 -4.02
CA GLY A 85 -3.59 -11.72 -3.17
C GLY A 85 -4.91 -11.67 -3.94
N SER A 86 -5.90 -11.00 -3.35
CA SER A 86 -7.22 -10.79 -3.90
C SER A 86 -7.45 -9.33 -4.21
N PHE A 87 -8.14 -9.05 -5.29
CA PHE A 87 -8.38 -7.73 -5.86
C PHE A 87 -9.84 -7.58 -6.26
N VAL A 88 -10.29 -6.34 -6.31
CA VAL A 88 -11.60 -5.95 -6.84
C VAL A 88 -11.36 -5.15 -8.13
N ILE A 89 -12.10 -5.46 -9.19
CA ILE A 89 -12.00 -4.72 -10.45
C ILE A 89 -12.50 -3.29 -10.21
N ASP A 90 -11.59 -2.34 -10.41
CA ASP A 90 -11.83 -0.91 -10.21
C ASP A 90 -12.12 -0.23 -11.55
N ASP A 91 -11.29 -0.49 -12.56
CA ASP A 91 -11.45 0.09 -13.89
C ASP A 91 -11.13 -0.90 -15.00
N PHE A 92 -11.80 -0.70 -16.15
CA PHE A 92 -11.45 -1.40 -17.38
C PHE A 92 -11.83 -0.57 -18.60
N SER A 93 -11.06 -0.72 -19.67
CA SER A 93 -11.29 -0.01 -20.92
C SER A 93 -11.06 -0.91 -22.13
N PHE A 94 -11.85 -0.68 -23.16
CA PHE A 94 -11.67 -1.31 -24.48
C PHE A 94 -11.15 -0.28 -25.47
N SER A 95 -10.25 -0.71 -26.36
CA SER A 95 -9.67 0.18 -27.36
C SER A 95 -9.33 -0.56 -28.66
N GLY A 96 -9.33 0.17 -29.73
CA GLY A 96 -8.70 -0.15 -31.02
C GLY A 96 -9.32 -1.29 -31.83
N THR A 97 -8.67 -1.56 -32.99
CA THR A 97 -8.86 -2.73 -33.82
C THR A 97 -7.48 -3.27 -34.17
N PRO A 98 -7.08 -4.47 -33.72
CA PRO A 98 -7.87 -5.45 -32.96
C PRO A 98 -8.26 -4.95 -31.57
N VAL A 99 -9.40 -5.42 -31.04
CA VAL A 99 -9.92 -5.02 -29.74
C VAL A 99 -8.96 -5.43 -28.63
N LYS A 100 -8.62 -4.48 -27.76
CA LYS A 100 -7.80 -4.68 -26.55
C LYS A 100 -8.61 -4.31 -25.33
N LEU A 101 -8.51 -5.12 -24.30
CA LEU A 101 -9.04 -4.83 -22.97
C LEU A 101 -7.87 -4.53 -22.04
N LYS A 102 -7.89 -3.36 -21.40
CA LYS A 102 -7.07 -3.06 -20.21
C LYS A 102 -7.97 -3.21 -18.99
N LEU A 103 -7.55 -4.01 -18.02
CA LEU A 103 -8.29 -4.26 -16.79
C LEU A 103 -7.39 -3.93 -15.61
N GLU A 104 -7.89 -3.11 -14.68
CA GLU A 104 -7.21 -2.71 -13.46
C GLU A 104 -8.03 -3.14 -12.24
N ALA A 105 -7.36 -3.76 -11.27
CA ALA A 105 -7.97 -4.22 -10.04
C ALA A 105 -7.10 -3.82 -8.84
N LEU A 106 -7.75 -3.44 -7.75
CA LEU A 106 -7.12 -2.95 -6.53
C LEU A 106 -7.33 -3.92 -5.38
N ALA A 107 -6.35 -4.04 -4.49
CA ALA A 107 -6.47 -4.79 -3.24
C ALA A 107 -7.39 -4.02 -2.27
N LEU A 108 -8.68 -4.23 -2.40
CA LEU A 108 -9.72 -3.59 -1.61
C LEU A 108 -10.60 -4.66 -0.96
N PRO A 109 -11.27 -4.34 0.16
CA PRO A 109 -12.41 -5.12 0.59
C PRO A 109 -13.47 -5.18 -0.52
N ALA A 110 -14.13 -6.32 -0.68
CA ALA A 110 -15.22 -6.45 -1.65
C ALA A 110 -16.43 -5.54 -1.32
N ASP A 111 -16.52 -5.11 -0.06
CA ASP A 111 -17.51 -4.11 0.36
C ASP A 111 -17.02 -2.69 0.01
N SER A 112 -17.68 -2.07 -0.96
CA SER A 112 -17.40 -0.69 -1.41
C SER A 112 -17.58 0.35 -0.30
N SER A 113 -18.38 0.06 0.72
CA SER A 113 -18.69 0.98 1.83
C SER A 113 -17.42 1.48 2.54
N PHE A 114 -16.33 0.70 2.53
CA PHE A 114 -15.06 1.06 3.15
C PHE A 114 -14.41 2.32 2.53
N LYS A 115 -14.53 2.51 1.22
CA LYS A 115 -13.97 3.67 0.49
C LYS A 115 -15.00 4.71 0.08
N GLU A 116 -16.27 4.33 -0.01
CA GLU A 116 -17.30 5.20 -0.60
C GLU A 116 -18.24 5.80 0.45
N THR A 117 -18.58 5.04 1.50
CA THR A 117 -19.56 5.53 2.49
C THR A 117 -18.92 6.51 3.46
N GLN A 118 -19.34 7.76 3.37
CA GLN A 118 -18.97 8.81 4.32
C GLN A 118 -19.71 8.59 5.65
N ARG A 119 -19.01 8.85 6.76
CA ARG A 119 -19.54 8.70 8.11
C ARG A 119 -19.14 9.88 8.98
N THR A 120 -20.00 10.18 9.93
CA THR A 120 -19.68 11.10 11.04
C THR A 120 -19.81 10.32 12.34
N LYS A 121 -18.70 10.21 13.06
CA LYS A 121 -18.63 9.51 14.34
C LYS A 121 -17.54 10.09 15.22
N THR A 122 -17.85 10.31 16.50
CA THR A 122 -16.86 10.67 17.53
C THR A 122 -16.39 9.43 18.26
N TYR A 123 -15.08 9.31 18.40
CA TYR A 123 -14.40 8.28 19.20
C TYR A 123 -13.79 8.97 20.44
N GLU A 124 -14.07 8.45 21.62
CA GLU A 124 -13.57 8.99 22.89
C GLU A 124 -13.00 7.87 23.76
N LYS A 125 -11.93 8.21 24.53
CA LYS A 125 -11.28 7.31 25.50
C LYS A 125 -10.99 5.91 24.94
N THR A 126 -10.37 5.86 23.78
CA THR A 126 -10.12 4.63 23.02
C THR A 126 -8.65 4.49 22.62
N THR A 127 -8.33 3.62 21.70
CA THR A 127 -6.99 3.46 21.13
C THR A 127 -7.05 3.40 19.62
N LEU A 128 -5.92 3.73 18.95
CA LEU A 128 -5.78 3.62 17.50
C LEU A 128 -6.11 2.20 17.00
N GLU A 129 -5.70 1.17 17.75
CA GLU A 129 -6.00 -0.22 17.45
C GLU A 129 -7.50 -0.52 17.51
N ASN A 130 -8.20 -0.08 18.57
CA ASN A 130 -9.64 -0.32 18.73
C ASN A 130 -10.45 0.34 17.60
N ILE A 131 -10.07 1.56 17.21
CA ILE A 131 -10.68 2.23 16.05
C ILE A 131 -10.45 1.39 14.79
N GLY A 132 -9.22 0.89 14.58
CA GLY A 132 -8.89 0.02 13.45
C GLY A 132 -9.67 -1.30 13.46
N GLN A 133 -9.89 -1.91 14.61
CA GLN A 133 -10.71 -3.12 14.74
C GLN A 133 -12.17 -2.87 14.35
N GLU A 134 -12.72 -1.73 14.77
CA GLU A 134 -14.07 -1.34 14.39
C GLU A 134 -14.21 -1.07 12.89
N VAL A 135 -13.26 -0.33 12.33
CA VAL A 135 -13.18 -0.06 10.88
C VAL A 135 -13.07 -1.36 10.09
N ALA A 136 -12.17 -2.25 10.49
CA ALA A 136 -11.98 -3.55 9.84
C ALA A 136 -13.24 -4.43 9.92
N LYS A 137 -13.91 -4.44 11.06
CA LYS A 137 -15.18 -5.16 11.25
C LYS A 137 -16.27 -4.67 10.31
N ARG A 138 -16.41 -3.34 10.15
CA ARG A 138 -17.38 -2.76 9.20
C ARG A 138 -17.07 -3.13 7.75
N ALA A 139 -15.78 -3.16 7.39
CA ALA A 139 -15.32 -3.56 6.07
C ALA A 139 -15.35 -5.09 5.82
N GLY A 140 -15.76 -5.91 6.80
CA GLY A 140 -15.79 -7.36 6.69
C GLY A 140 -14.41 -8.01 6.58
N ILE A 141 -13.34 -7.34 7.03
CA ILE A 141 -11.95 -7.80 6.94
C ILE A 141 -11.29 -7.81 8.32
N LYS A 142 -10.07 -8.36 8.42
CA LYS A 142 -9.31 -8.41 9.66
C LYS A 142 -8.34 -7.24 9.80
N LEU A 143 -8.09 -6.79 11.03
CA LEU A 143 -6.97 -5.92 11.35
C LEU A 143 -5.76 -6.78 11.76
N TYR A 144 -4.59 -6.45 11.20
CA TYR A 144 -3.28 -6.86 11.69
C TYR A 144 -2.55 -5.61 12.17
N TYR A 145 -2.36 -5.47 13.47
CA TYR A 145 -1.80 -4.28 14.10
C TYR A 145 -0.43 -4.59 14.71
N GLU A 146 0.62 -4.07 14.09
CA GLU A 146 2.03 -4.24 14.49
C GLU A 146 2.64 -2.86 14.81
N ALA A 147 2.01 -2.16 15.75
CA ALA A 147 2.43 -0.84 16.20
C ALA A 147 2.21 -0.70 17.71
N PRO A 148 2.87 0.24 18.39
CA PRO A 148 2.61 0.52 19.79
C PRO A 148 1.15 0.92 20.06
N ARG A 149 0.69 0.63 21.25
CA ARG A 149 -0.64 1.08 21.70
C ARG A 149 -0.66 2.61 21.81
N ILE A 150 -1.55 3.26 21.08
CA ILE A 150 -1.75 4.70 21.07
C ILE A 150 -3.09 5.03 21.74
N PRO A 151 -3.10 5.64 22.92
CA PRO A 151 -4.33 6.14 23.51
C PRO A 151 -4.83 7.36 22.73
N ILE A 152 -6.14 7.46 22.57
CA ILE A 152 -6.83 8.57 21.90
C ILE A 152 -7.92 9.07 22.85
N GLU A 153 -7.76 10.31 23.31
CA GLU A 153 -8.76 10.94 24.17
C GLU A 153 -10.04 11.26 23.41
N LYS A 154 -9.89 11.91 22.24
CA LYS A 154 -11.01 12.25 21.37
C LYS A 154 -10.54 12.43 19.94
N VAL A 155 -11.25 11.85 18.99
CA VAL A 155 -11.09 12.10 17.55
C VAL A 155 -12.43 11.98 16.86
N GLU A 156 -12.65 12.78 15.84
CA GLU A 156 -13.87 12.80 15.06
C GLU A 156 -13.61 12.38 13.61
N GLN A 157 -14.35 11.40 13.16
CA GLN A 157 -14.53 11.09 11.74
C GLN A 157 -15.68 11.98 11.27
N SER A 158 -15.39 13.04 10.50
CA SER A 158 -16.37 13.99 9.99
C SER A 158 -16.47 13.85 8.49
N GLU A 159 -17.59 13.35 7.99
CA GLU A 159 -17.92 13.19 6.57
C GLU A 159 -16.80 12.50 5.75
N LYS A 160 -16.07 11.58 6.36
CA LYS A 160 -15.01 10.82 5.73
C LYS A 160 -15.37 9.35 5.65
N ASN A 161 -14.94 8.69 4.57
CA ASN A 161 -15.01 7.23 4.52
C ASN A 161 -14.01 6.59 5.48
N ASP A 162 -14.27 5.34 5.83
CA ASP A 162 -13.48 4.60 6.82
C ASP A 162 -12.01 4.44 6.42
N CYS A 163 -11.73 4.23 5.14
CA CYS A 163 -10.37 4.07 4.62
C CYS A 163 -9.55 5.36 4.79
N SER A 164 -10.07 6.47 4.33
CA SER A 164 -9.38 7.78 4.40
C SER A 164 -9.20 8.22 5.85
N PHE A 165 -10.25 8.14 6.65
CA PHE A 165 -10.19 8.50 8.07
C PHE A 165 -9.13 7.71 8.83
N TYR A 166 -9.16 6.37 8.73
CA TYR A 166 -8.24 5.55 9.50
C TYR A 166 -6.80 5.66 8.98
N ASN A 167 -6.59 5.79 7.67
CA ASN A 167 -5.27 6.01 7.08
C ASN A 167 -4.66 7.35 7.53
N GLU A 168 -5.45 8.43 7.53
CA GLU A 168 -5.00 9.74 8.04
C GLU A 168 -4.63 9.66 9.53
N LEU A 169 -5.44 8.98 10.31
CA LEU A 169 -5.19 8.81 11.75
C LEU A 169 -3.93 7.99 12.02
N VAL A 170 -3.72 6.90 11.29
CA VAL A 170 -2.51 6.06 11.37
C VAL A 170 -1.26 6.87 11.00
N LYS A 171 -1.33 7.66 9.93
CA LYS A 171 -0.24 8.54 9.50
C LYS A 171 0.07 9.66 10.50
N LEU A 172 -0.97 10.24 11.13
CA LEU A 172 -0.81 11.29 12.15
C LEU A 172 0.10 10.82 13.29
N TYR A 173 0.00 9.55 13.67
CA TYR A 173 0.82 8.94 14.72
C TYR A 173 2.13 8.30 14.21
N GLY A 174 2.49 8.49 12.95
CA GLY A 174 3.77 8.04 12.35
C GLY A 174 3.81 6.56 12.02
N PHE A 175 2.67 5.97 11.74
CA PHE A 175 2.57 4.58 11.27
C PHE A 175 2.13 4.52 9.82
N ALA A 176 2.32 3.36 9.21
CA ALA A 176 1.88 3.07 7.87
C ALA A 176 0.67 2.14 7.88
N MET A 177 -0.24 2.34 6.93
CA MET A 177 -1.36 1.45 6.68
C MET A 177 -1.28 0.90 5.26
N LYS A 178 -1.61 -0.38 5.13
CA LYS A 178 -1.72 -1.09 3.85
C LYS A 178 -2.90 -2.04 3.88
N ILE A 179 -3.57 -2.22 2.74
CA ILE A 179 -4.55 -3.29 2.55
C ILE A 179 -3.86 -4.42 1.81
N TYR A 180 -3.79 -5.59 2.45
CA TYR A 180 -3.12 -6.77 1.90
C TYR A 180 -3.87 -8.06 2.25
N LYS A 181 -4.15 -8.88 1.24
CA LYS A 181 -4.83 -10.18 1.39
C LYS A 181 -6.07 -10.10 2.30
N ASN A 182 -6.93 -9.16 2.00
CA ASN A 182 -8.18 -8.93 2.74
C ASN A 182 -7.99 -8.63 4.23
N LYS A 183 -6.94 -7.85 4.54
CA LYS A 183 -6.63 -7.36 5.89
C LYS A 183 -6.20 -5.90 5.82
N ILE A 184 -6.54 -5.13 6.84
CA ILE A 184 -5.85 -3.87 7.13
C ILE A 184 -4.59 -4.22 7.91
N VAL A 185 -3.43 -3.80 7.43
CA VAL A 185 -2.14 -3.96 8.10
C VAL A 185 -1.66 -2.59 8.55
N VAL A 186 -1.45 -2.43 9.84
CA VAL A 186 -0.85 -1.21 10.44
C VAL A 186 0.50 -1.58 11.03
N PHE A 187 1.54 -0.84 10.68
CA PHE A 187 2.89 -1.14 11.11
C PHE A 187 3.75 0.11 11.26
N ASN A 188 4.86 -0.01 12.02
CA ASN A 188 5.85 1.05 12.16
C ASN A 188 6.96 0.85 11.12
N GLU A 189 7.08 1.77 10.15
CA GLU A 189 8.08 1.71 9.07
C GLU A 189 9.52 1.67 9.63
N ALA A 190 9.83 2.48 10.64
CA ALA A 190 11.17 2.48 11.25
C ALA A 190 11.57 1.14 11.89
N THR A 191 10.60 0.33 12.31
CA THR A 191 10.85 -1.03 12.79
C THR A 191 11.16 -1.96 11.61
N TYR A 192 10.49 -1.77 10.48
CA TYR A 192 10.72 -2.56 9.27
C TYR A 192 12.07 -2.25 8.62
N GLU A 193 12.49 -0.99 8.59
CA GLU A 193 13.79 -0.54 8.08
C GLU A 193 14.99 -1.14 8.84
N LYS A 194 14.78 -1.54 10.10
CA LYS A 194 15.79 -2.21 10.92
C LYS A 194 15.84 -3.73 10.73
N LYS A 195 14.95 -4.30 9.93
CA LYS A 195 14.96 -5.74 9.66
C LYS A 195 16.19 -6.14 8.83
N LYS A 196 16.64 -7.38 9.01
CA LYS A 196 17.74 -7.92 8.25
C LYS A 196 17.43 -7.94 6.76
N SER A 197 18.40 -7.56 5.93
CA SER A 197 18.28 -7.64 4.46
C SER A 197 17.92 -9.05 4.00
N VAL A 198 16.98 -9.14 3.08
CA VAL A 198 16.52 -10.39 2.46
C VAL A 198 17.33 -10.77 1.21
N ALA A 199 18.03 -9.78 0.63
CA ALA A 199 18.87 -9.93 -0.54
C ALA A 199 19.90 -8.81 -0.60
N THR A 200 20.94 -9.00 -1.40
CA THR A 200 21.89 -7.95 -1.79
C THR A 200 21.77 -7.71 -3.28
N LEU A 201 21.59 -6.45 -3.67
CA LEU A 201 21.60 -6.03 -5.07
C LEU A 201 23.04 -5.70 -5.50
N THR A 202 23.46 -6.23 -6.62
CA THR A 202 24.75 -5.96 -7.25
C THR A 202 24.54 -5.65 -8.72
N GLU A 203 25.51 -5.03 -9.38
CA GLU A 203 25.47 -4.74 -10.83
C GLU A 203 25.22 -5.99 -11.69
N GLN A 204 25.55 -7.17 -11.20
CA GLN A 204 25.32 -8.44 -11.90
C GLN A 204 23.86 -8.89 -11.90
N ASN A 205 23.04 -8.40 -10.98
CA ASN A 205 21.65 -8.83 -10.83
C ASN A 205 20.64 -7.71 -11.07
N ILE A 206 21.10 -6.53 -11.49
CA ILE A 206 20.27 -5.41 -11.94
C ILE A 206 20.56 -5.06 -13.39
N GLU A 207 19.59 -4.49 -14.08
CA GLU A 207 19.75 -3.93 -15.43
C GLU A 207 20.56 -2.64 -15.37
N PRO A 208 21.28 -2.28 -16.46
CA PRO A 208 22.13 -1.06 -16.48
C PRO A 208 21.38 0.26 -16.32
N ASN A 209 20.06 0.26 -16.48
CA ASN A 209 19.21 1.46 -16.46
C ASN A 209 18.69 1.83 -15.06
N TRP A 210 19.48 1.59 -14.01
CA TRP A 210 19.14 2.04 -12.65
C TRP A 210 19.27 3.57 -12.51
N SER A 211 18.54 4.13 -11.55
CA SER A 211 18.62 5.55 -11.21
C SER A 211 18.68 5.77 -9.72
N TRP A 212 19.43 6.77 -9.29
CA TRP A 212 19.52 7.27 -7.93
C TRP A 212 19.20 8.76 -7.92
N ASN A 213 18.22 9.15 -7.10
CA ASN A 213 17.82 10.54 -6.96
C ASN A 213 17.85 10.94 -5.49
N THR A 214 18.40 12.11 -5.21
CA THR A 214 18.34 12.74 -3.89
C THR A 214 17.87 14.17 -4.02
N LYS A 215 17.07 14.64 -3.08
CA LYS A 215 16.48 15.98 -3.08
C LYS A 215 16.78 16.68 -1.77
N LEU A 216 17.24 17.93 -1.84
CA LEU A 216 17.39 18.79 -0.68
C LEU A 216 16.12 19.60 -0.38
N CYS A 217 15.34 19.90 -1.41
CA CYS A 217 14.12 20.68 -1.30
C CYS A 217 13.06 19.91 -0.51
N ARG A 218 12.44 20.57 0.50
CA ARG A 218 11.43 20.01 1.39
C ARG A 218 11.96 18.91 2.33
N THR A 219 13.27 18.86 2.57
CA THR A 219 13.85 18.03 3.63
C THR A 219 14.16 18.89 4.84
N TYR A 220 13.96 18.36 6.02
CA TYR A 220 14.06 19.09 7.27
C TYR A 220 15.07 18.45 8.22
N THR A 221 15.82 19.28 8.94
CA THR A 221 16.78 18.84 9.95
C THR A 221 16.18 18.85 11.36
N GLY A 222 15.04 19.49 11.52
CA GLY A 222 14.29 19.54 12.78
C GLY A 222 12.85 19.97 12.54
N ALA A 223 12.05 19.91 13.59
CA ALA A 223 10.67 20.37 13.60
C ALA A 223 10.34 21.09 14.88
N LYS A 224 9.48 22.09 14.79
CA LYS A 224 8.92 22.83 15.93
C LYS A 224 7.42 22.69 15.92
N TYR A 225 6.89 22.26 17.03
CA TYR A 225 5.47 22.17 17.31
C TYR A 225 5.07 23.30 18.26
N GLU A 226 4.01 24.01 17.91
CA GLU A 226 3.37 24.97 18.78
C GLU A 226 1.87 24.93 18.57
N TYR A 227 1.14 24.57 19.61
CA TYR A 227 -0.32 24.51 19.61
C TYR A 227 -0.88 25.07 20.91
N THR A 228 -1.81 26.01 20.80
CA THR A 228 -2.52 26.57 21.95
C THR A 228 -3.92 25.96 22.01
N ASN A 229 -4.19 25.21 23.07
CA ASN A 229 -5.51 24.73 23.38
C ASN A 229 -6.28 25.82 24.13
N ASN A 230 -7.19 26.46 23.43
CA ASN A 230 -7.96 27.59 24.00
C ASN A 230 -8.88 27.16 25.15
N ASP A 231 -9.41 25.94 25.10
CA ASP A 231 -10.32 25.41 26.16
C ASP A 231 -9.60 25.20 27.47
N LYS A 232 -8.31 24.85 27.41
CA LYS A 232 -7.46 24.63 28.59
C LYS A 232 -6.52 25.80 28.90
N ASN A 233 -6.51 26.83 28.07
CA ASN A 233 -5.58 27.97 28.12
C ASN A 233 -4.11 27.50 28.26
N GLN A 234 -3.74 26.49 27.53
CA GLN A 234 -2.42 25.86 27.62
C GLN A 234 -1.74 25.82 26.25
N THR A 235 -0.52 26.32 26.16
CA THR A 235 0.32 26.20 24.96
C THR A 235 1.29 25.04 25.13
N ILE A 236 1.26 24.11 24.20
CA ILE A 236 2.19 22.99 24.12
C ILE A 236 3.25 23.33 23.06
N LYS A 237 4.52 23.27 23.46
CA LYS A 237 5.68 23.51 22.58
C LYS A 237 6.59 22.30 22.64
N VAL A 238 6.98 21.81 21.46
CA VAL A 238 7.92 20.69 21.32
C VAL A 238 8.91 21.02 20.20
N GLU A 239 10.17 20.71 20.41
CA GLU A 239 11.21 20.80 19.39
C GLU A 239 11.88 19.44 19.20
N VAL A 240 12.04 19.02 17.94
CA VAL A 240 12.67 17.76 17.56
C VAL A 240 13.76 18.04 16.55
N GLY A 241 14.95 17.47 16.77
CA GLY A 241 16.11 17.77 15.92
C GLY A 241 16.61 19.21 16.06
N GLY A 242 17.18 19.78 14.99
CA GLY A 242 17.73 21.13 15.00
C GLY A 242 18.27 21.56 13.63
N GLY A 243 19.03 22.68 13.61
CA GLY A 243 19.63 23.21 12.38
C GLY A 243 18.74 24.25 11.69
N ASN A 244 19.00 24.51 10.40
CA ASN A 244 18.43 25.66 9.69
C ASN A 244 17.14 25.34 8.91
N ARG A 245 16.79 24.04 8.74
CA ARG A 245 15.61 23.62 7.99
C ARG A 245 14.60 23.03 8.98
N ILE A 246 13.74 23.89 9.50
CA ILE A 246 12.78 23.54 10.54
C ILE A 246 11.37 23.45 9.98
N LEU A 247 10.75 22.28 10.13
CA LEU A 247 9.34 22.07 9.83
C LEU A 247 8.47 22.66 10.97
N LYS A 248 7.48 23.47 10.61
CA LYS A 248 6.47 23.92 11.59
C LYS A 248 5.29 22.97 11.59
N VAL A 249 4.90 22.49 12.76
CA VAL A 249 3.80 21.56 12.97
C VAL A 249 2.76 22.21 13.89
N THR A 250 1.50 22.18 13.48
CA THR A 250 0.38 22.85 14.15
C THR A 250 -0.84 21.95 14.37
N ASP A 251 -0.70 20.64 14.14
CA ASP A 251 -1.78 19.67 14.36
C ASP A 251 -2.17 19.65 15.85
N ALA A 252 -3.47 19.48 16.15
CA ALA A 252 -3.93 19.43 17.53
C ALA A 252 -3.38 18.22 18.29
N ALA A 253 -2.94 18.44 19.54
CA ALA A 253 -2.53 17.39 20.46
C ALA A 253 -3.07 17.65 21.86
N SER A 254 -3.40 16.59 22.57
CA SER A 254 -3.98 16.67 23.92
C SER A 254 -2.92 16.89 25.01
N ASN A 255 -1.66 16.56 24.75
CA ASN A 255 -0.53 16.68 25.67
C ASN A 255 0.82 16.70 24.95
N ALA A 256 1.88 16.98 25.66
CA ALA A 256 3.25 17.11 25.13
C ALA A 256 3.77 15.80 24.50
N SER A 257 3.46 14.65 25.08
CA SER A 257 3.91 13.35 24.54
C SER A 257 3.24 13.02 23.18
N GLU A 258 1.98 13.36 23.04
CA GLU A 258 1.27 13.24 21.76
C GLU A 258 1.83 14.23 20.74
N ALA A 259 2.07 15.48 21.13
CA ALA A 259 2.68 16.51 20.29
C ALA A 259 4.07 16.09 19.78
N GLU A 260 4.91 15.52 20.63
CA GLU A 260 6.23 15.00 20.25
C GLU A 260 6.11 13.89 19.20
N ARG A 261 5.21 12.95 19.41
CA ARG A 261 4.96 11.85 18.46
C ARG A 261 4.47 12.35 17.11
N ILE A 262 3.51 13.28 17.10
CA ILE A 262 3.00 13.89 15.87
C ILE A 262 4.12 14.65 15.17
N THR A 263 4.96 15.38 15.91
CA THR A 263 6.08 16.14 15.35
C THR A 263 7.11 15.23 14.69
N LEU A 264 7.47 14.12 15.36
CA LEU A 264 8.33 13.08 14.79
C LEU A 264 7.72 12.43 13.55
N ALA A 265 6.43 12.13 13.57
CA ALA A 265 5.73 11.57 12.43
C ALA A 265 5.77 12.52 11.22
N LYS A 266 5.49 13.80 11.43
CA LYS A 266 5.46 14.83 10.37
C LYS A 266 6.83 15.08 9.77
N ILE A 267 7.91 15.15 10.54
CA ILE A 267 9.26 15.33 10.00
C ILE A 267 9.70 14.08 9.21
N ASN A 268 9.41 12.89 9.70
CA ASN A 268 9.71 11.65 8.99
C ASN A 268 8.94 11.54 7.68
N GLU A 269 7.65 11.87 7.68
CA GLU A 269 6.84 11.87 6.45
C GLU A 269 7.32 12.93 5.45
N ALA A 270 7.71 14.12 5.92
CA ALA A 270 8.25 15.17 5.05
C ALA A 270 9.61 14.79 4.42
N ASN A 271 10.43 14.03 5.13
CA ASN A 271 11.73 13.56 4.67
C ASN A 271 11.63 12.24 3.88
N LYS A 272 10.48 11.56 3.92
CA LYS A 272 10.27 10.31 3.19
C LYS A 272 10.46 10.50 1.69
N GLY A 273 11.32 9.68 1.09
CA GLY A 273 11.62 9.75 -0.33
C GLY A 273 12.53 10.92 -0.73
N ASP A 274 13.26 11.52 0.21
CA ASP A 274 14.34 12.48 -0.08
C ASP A 274 15.42 11.84 -0.96
N THR A 275 15.70 10.58 -0.72
CA THR A 275 16.57 9.74 -1.51
C THR A 275 15.82 8.50 -2.00
N THR A 276 15.85 8.28 -3.31
CA THR A 276 15.17 7.15 -3.96
C THR A 276 16.11 6.46 -4.93
N MET A 277 16.00 5.15 -5.02
CA MET A 277 16.68 4.33 -6.01
C MET A 277 15.65 3.52 -6.79
N SER A 278 15.76 3.52 -8.12
CA SER A 278 14.94 2.69 -9.00
C SER A 278 15.83 1.70 -9.72
N VAL A 279 15.50 0.42 -9.64
CA VAL A 279 16.25 -0.67 -10.27
C VAL A 279 15.30 -1.65 -10.95
N THR A 280 15.73 -2.19 -12.09
CA THR A 280 15.11 -3.34 -12.73
C THR A 280 16.00 -4.54 -12.47
N MET A 281 15.47 -5.61 -11.92
CA MET A 281 16.23 -6.82 -11.68
C MET A 281 16.31 -7.69 -12.95
N THR A 282 17.48 -8.21 -13.28
CA THR A 282 17.66 -9.18 -14.38
C THR A 282 16.86 -10.47 -14.17
N ARG A 283 16.53 -10.77 -12.90
CA ARG A 283 15.72 -11.90 -12.49
C ARG A 283 14.93 -11.57 -11.21
N ALA A 284 13.63 -11.71 -11.25
CA ALA A 284 12.79 -11.47 -10.07
C ALA A 284 13.20 -12.38 -8.89
N ASN A 285 13.24 -11.79 -7.70
CA ASN A 285 13.48 -12.48 -6.43
C ASN A 285 12.21 -12.37 -5.56
N ARG A 286 11.51 -13.49 -5.37
CA ARG A 286 10.26 -13.52 -4.59
C ARG A 286 10.40 -13.16 -3.10
N LYS A 287 11.63 -13.05 -2.59
CA LYS A 287 11.90 -12.59 -1.23
C LYS A 287 11.83 -11.07 -1.10
N ILE A 288 12.03 -10.37 -2.23
CA ILE A 288 11.91 -8.91 -2.28
C ILE A 288 10.44 -8.59 -2.53
N ILE A 289 9.77 -8.17 -1.49
CA ILE A 289 8.38 -7.68 -1.48
C ILE A 289 8.38 -6.30 -0.85
N ALA A 290 7.27 -5.58 -0.95
CA ALA A 290 7.11 -4.29 -0.27
C ALA A 290 7.49 -4.42 1.21
N THR A 291 8.17 -3.40 1.76
CA THR A 291 8.73 -3.38 3.12
C THR A 291 9.94 -4.30 3.37
N SER A 292 10.50 -4.95 2.36
CA SER A 292 11.76 -5.71 2.49
C SER A 292 12.97 -4.78 2.48
N CYS A 293 13.96 -5.09 3.32
CA CYS A 293 15.30 -4.47 3.24
C CYS A 293 16.17 -5.25 2.23
N VAL A 294 16.94 -4.55 1.41
CA VAL A 294 17.88 -5.09 0.43
C VAL A 294 19.24 -4.43 0.57
#